data_06bc1c48020bb56f37e6fa9fc9ae3b93
#
_entry.id   06bc1c48020bb56f37e6fa9fc9ae3b93
#
_cell.length_a   1.000
_cell.length_b   1.000
_cell.length_c   1.000
_cell.angle_alpha   90.00
_cell.angle_beta   90.00
_cell.angle_gamma   90.00
#
_symmetry.space_group_name_H-M   'P 1'
#
loop_
_entity.id
_entity.type
_entity.pdbx_description
1 polymer ?
#
loop_
_entity_poly.entity_id
_entity_poly.type
_entity_poly.pdbx_seq_one_letter_code
_entity_poly.pdbx_strand_id
1 'polypeptide(L)' 'MIELVFALLLIQDHKIIEHRYHESLSQCMKAKRYAMKDKSTEDRVVYKCIQSKANIEIYMGEKKITSLILE' A
#
# COMPACT_ATOMS: atom_id res chain seq x y z
N MET A 1 13.90 4.38 -9.13
CA MET A 1 14.66 3.63 -8.12
C MET A 1 13.82 2.47 -7.64
N ILE A 2 14.39 1.29 -7.62
CA ILE A 2 13.65 0.09 -7.23
C ILE A 2 14.05 -0.31 -5.83
N GLU A 3 13.08 -0.49 -4.95
CA GLU A 3 13.34 -0.91 -3.57
C GLU A 3 12.37 -2.01 -3.18
N LEU A 4 12.78 -2.82 -2.24
CA LEU A 4 11.89 -3.78 -1.61
C LEU A 4 11.17 -3.05 -0.48
N VAL A 5 9.86 -2.98 -0.56
CA VAL A 5 9.07 -2.18 0.38
C VAL A 5 7.87 -2.96 0.88
N PHE A 6 7.25 -2.46 1.92
CA PHE A 6 5.94 -2.96 2.33
C PHE A 6 4.91 -2.01 1.75
N ALA A 7 3.96 -2.55 1.04
CA ALA A 7 2.94 -1.75 0.39
C ALA A 7 1.56 -2.08 0.96
N LEU A 8 0.83 -1.04 1.30
CA LEU A 8 -0.55 -1.19 1.68
C LEU A 8 -1.39 -1.05 0.43
N LEU A 9 -2.07 -2.10 0.06
CA LEU A 9 -2.89 -2.13 -1.13
C LEU A 9 -4.35 -1.89 -0.78
N LEU A 10 -4.99 -1.05 -1.55
CA LEU A 10 -6.43 -0.89 -1.52
C LEU A 10 -6.97 -1.61 -2.74
N ILE A 11 -7.73 -2.66 -2.51
CA ILE A 11 -8.25 -3.50 -3.58
C ILE A 11 -9.77 -3.38 -3.60
N GLN A 12 -10.31 -3.07 -4.75
CA GLN A 12 -11.75 -2.98 -4.92
C GLN A 12 -12.14 -3.78 -6.15
N ASP A 13 -13.11 -4.66 -5.97
CA ASP A 13 -13.59 -5.52 -7.05
C ASP A 13 -12.45 -6.29 -7.73
N HIS A 14 -11.55 -6.81 -6.92
CA HIS A 14 -10.40 -7.60 -7.38
C HIS A 14 -9.36 -6.79 -8.12
N LYS A 15 -9.43 -5.47 -8.07
CA LYS A 15 -8.43 -4.62 -8.73
C LYS A 15 -7.74 -3.77 -7.70
N ILE A 16 -6.42 -3.64 -7.85
CA ILE A 16 -5.65 -2.76 -7.00
C ILE A 16 -5.86 -1.33 -7.49
N ILE A 17 -6.49 -0.51 -6.67
CA ILE A 17 -6.76 0.86 -7.05
C ILE A 17 -5.79 1.86 -6.39
N GLU A 18 -5.10 1.44 -5.36
CA GLU A 18 -4.15 2.31 -4.68
C GLU A 18 -3.08 1.50 -4.01
N HIS A 19 -1.86 2.01 -3.94
CA HIS A 19 -0.80 1.39 -3.16
C HIS A 19 -0.04 2.50 -2.44
N ARG A 20 0.34 2.24 -1.21
CA ARG A 20 1.06 3.22 -0.38
C ARG A 20 2.32 2.60 0.17
N TYR A 21 3.37 3.40 0.22
CA TYR A 21 4.67 3.00 0.72
C TYR A 21 4.68 2.97 2.25
N HIS A 22 5.26 1.93 2.81
CA HIS A 22 5.57 1.85 4.23
C HIS A 22 6.96 1.24 4.41
N GLU A 23 7.67 1.69 5.42
CA GLU A 23 9.03 1.23 5.64
C GLU A 23 9.08 -0.12 6.31
N SER A 24 8.07 -0.51 7.03
CA SER A 24 8.06 -1.77 7.77
C SER A 24 6.69 -2.38 7.76
N LEU A 25 6.64 -3.68 8.03
CA LEU A 25 5.39 -4.39 8.14
C LEU A 25 4.54 -3.81 9.27
N SER A 26 5.18 -3.45 10.37
CA SER A 26 4.48 -2.88 11.51
C SER A 26 3.74 -1.60 11.14
N GLN A 27 4.39 -0.73 10.39
CA GLN A 27 3.75 0.50 9.94
C GLN A 27 2.63 0.23 8.95
N CYS A 28 2.83 -0.72 8.06
CA CYS A 28 1.82 -1.10 7.09
C CYS A 28 0.57 -1.64 7.80
N MET A 29 0.76 -2.51 8.77
CA MET A 29 -0.35 -3.10 9.51
C MET A 29 -1.08 -2.05 10.34
N LYS A 30 -0.36 -1.09 10.89
CA LYS A 30 -0.96 -0.01 11.64
C LYS A 30 -1.84 0.85 10.72
N ALA A 31 -1.32 1.20 9.56
CA ALA A 31 -2.08 1.99 8.58
C ALA A 31 -3.30 1.23 8.10
N LYS A 32 -3.16 -0.08 7.92
CA LYS A 32 -4.27 -0.93 7.53
C LYS A 32 -5.38 -0.89 8.58
N ARG A 33 -5.02 -0.98 9.85
CA ARG A 33 -6.01 -0.94 10.91
C ARG A 33 -6.75 0.40 10.96
N TYR A 34 -6.01 1.49 10.78
CA TYR A 34 -6.65 2.80 10.76
C TYR A 34 -7.61 2.94 9.58
N ALA A 35 -7.20 2.46 8.42
CA ALA A 35 -8.05 2.53 7.23
C ALA A 35 -9.32 1.72 7.40
N MET A 36 -9.20 0.52 7.97
CA MET A 36 -10.35 -0.33 8.18
C MET A 36 -11.30 0.23 9.24
N LYS A 37 -10.74 0.97 10.20
CA LYS A 37 -11.54 1.50 11.26
C LYS A 37 -12.42 2.65 10.79
N ASP A 38 -11.91 3.48 9.91
CA ASP A 38 -12.65 4.58 9.41
C ASP A 38 -13.65 4.19 8.35
N LYS A 39 -13.65 2.99 7.88
CA LYS A 39 -14.40 2.64 6.80
C LYS A 39 -15.71 2.16 7.20
N SER A 40 -16.72 2.71 6.72
CA SER A 40 -17.96 2.12 6.94
C SER A 40 -18.06 0.98 5.99
N THR A 41 -18.58 0.15 6.22
CA THR A 41 -18.79 -1.06 5.74
C THR A 41 -19.08 -1.30 4.40
N GLU A 42 -18.66 -0.69 3.49
CA GLU A 42 -18.96 -0.93 2.29
C GLU A 42 -18.22 -1.77 1.62
N ASP A 43 -17.97 -2.58 1.60
CA ASP A 43 -18.12 -3.44 1.02
C ASP A 43 -17.36 -4.10 0.09
N ARG A 44 -16.69 -4.01 -0.69
CA ARG A 44 -15.94 -4.70 -1.68
C ARG A 44 -14.53 -4.24 -1.67
N VAL A 45 -14.17 -3.44 -0.66
CA VAL A 45 -12.84 -2.92 -0.52
C VAL A 45 -12.07 -3.77 0.47
N VAL A 46 -10.89 -4.21 0.07
CA VAL A 46 -10.01 -5.01 0.91
C VAL A 46 -8.69 -4.31 1.02
N TYR A 47 -8.15 -4.25 2.22
CA TYR A 47 -6.82 -3.72 2.45
C TYR A 47 -5.87 -4.89 2.67
N LYS A 48 -4.69 -4.80 2.06
CA LYS A 48 -3.71 -5.87 2.18
C LYS A 48 -2.32 -5.30 2.26
N CYS A 49 -1.50 -5.83 3.17
CA CYS A 49 -0.09 -5.46 3.25
C CYS A 49 0.73 -6.53 2.58
N ILE A 50 1.56 -6.13 1.63
CA ILE A 50 2.46 -7.06 0.96
C ILE A 50 3.87 -6.53 0.98
N GLN A 51 4.84 -7.42 0.85
CA GLN A 51 6.22 -7.05 0.64
C GLN A 51 6.54 -7.30 -0.83
N SER A 52 7.03 -6.29 -1.51
CA SER A 52 7.28 -6.40 -2.94
C SER A 52 8.31 -5.38 -3.35
N LYS A 53 8.94 -5.62 -4.48
CA LYS A 53 9.78 -4.62 -5.11
C LYS A 53 8.87 -3.59 -5.76
N ALA A 54 9.29 -2.37 -5.74
CA ALA A 54 8.50 -1.29 -6.31
C ALA A 54 9.40 -0.21 -6.87
N ASN A 55 8.92 0.48 -7.88
CA ASN A 55 9.57 1.68 -8.36
C ASN A 55 9.18 2.82 -7.43
N ILE A 56 10.19 3.50 -6.92
CA ILE A 56 10.01 4.57 -5.94
C ILE A 56 10.49 5.87 -6.52
N GLU A 57 9.74 6.92 -6.30
CA GLU A 57 10.17 8.27 -6.60
C GLU A 57 10.13 9.10 -5.34
N ILE A 58 11.04 10.05 -5.23
CA ILE A 58 11.03 10.96 -4.11
C ILE A 58 10.40 12.26 -4.60
N TYR A 59 9.33 12.64 -3.93
CA TYR A 59 8.60 13.86 -4.30
C TYR A 59 8.43 14.69 -3.03
N MET A 60 8.98 15.86 -3.04
CA MET A 60 8.92 16.77 -1.87
C MET A 60 9.43 16.10 -0.60
N GLY A 61 10.51 15.33 -0.74
CA GLY A 61 11.12 14.68 0.42
C GLY A 61 10.45 13.41 0.87
N GLU A 62 9.40 12.99 0.20
CA GLU A 62 8.69 11.76 0.58
C GLU A 62 8.80 10.72 -0.51
N LYS A 63 8.93 9.49 -0.11
CA LYS A 63 8.99 8.37 -1.03
C LYS A 63 7.58 7.96 -1.44
N LYS A 64 7.38 7.79 -2.72
CA LYS A 64 6.10 7.33 -3.24
C LYS A 64 6.33 6.17 -4.19
N ILE A 65 5.42 5.23 -4.15
CA ILE A 65 5.45 4.11 -5.08
C ILE A 65 4.82 4.56 -6.38
N THR A 66 5.57 4.47 -7.47
CA THR A 66 5.01 4.77 -8.78
C THR A 66 4.46 3.53 -9.46
N SER A 67 5.02 2.38 -9.17
CA SER A 67 4.46 1.11 -9.65
C SER A 67 5.00 -0.03 -8.82
N LEU A 68 4.24 -1.10 -8.71
CA LEU A 68 4.68 -2.30 -8.03
C LEU A 68 5.24 -3.28 -9.07
N ILE A 69 6.29 -3.98 -8.67
CA ILE A 69 6.85 -5.01 -9.51
C ILE A 69 6.39 -6.33 -8.90
N LEU A 70 5.30 -6.83 -9.43
CA LEU A 70 4.72 -8.08 -8.93
C LEU A 70 5.20 -9.21 -9.82
N GLU A 71 5.74 -10.21 -9.18
CA GLU A 71 6.24 -11.36 -9.92
C GLU A 71 5.36 -12.55 -9.72
#